data_9f4c48b617199149230fd34077b21a66
#
_entry.id   9f4c48b617199149230fd34077b21a66
#
_cell.length_a   1.000
_cell.length_b   1.000
_cell.length_c   1.000
_cell.angle_alpha   90.00
_cell.angle_beta   90.00
_cell.angle_gamma   90.00
#
_symmetry.space_group_name_H-M   'P 1'
#
loop_
_entity.id
_entity.type
_entity.pdbx_description
1 polymer ?
#
loop_
_entity_poly.entity_id
_entity_poly.type
_entity_poly.pdbx_seq_one_letter_code
_entity_poly.pdbx_strand_id
1 'polypeptide(L)'
;AFTMKKPKGWVVETGGSGIYYAIRVYDPNDDRNQIFLMLKVQPLLKNNASKSSWQNYYSMSGYNSLDKLFADAVVLDNPTTEGFYQKFNEIFTFIKSIDPSFSTINFPTINNFNKLEEFESSASMKSVALDSKVLRATFNDKNNKEAEGMFLASVVNFGNNYMGGVDTAYYMVYDIMAITSAKDKFIDYKDILLQSINSIDFNSSYVQKTIDDGNAQTKQALELSASVQKAFDSYMNAWENRSKTY
;
A
#
# COMPACT_ATOMS: atom_id res chain seq x y z
N ALA A 1 -4.81 17.81 6.23
CA ALA A 1 -4.79 17.23 4.87
C ALA A 1 -6.09 16.49 4.56
N PHE A 2 -6.74 15.87 5.53
CA PHE A 2 -7.99 15.12 5.39
C PHE A 2 -8.85 15.20 6.65
N THR A 3 -10.13 14.86 6.53
CA THR A 3 -11.05 14.55 7.63
C THR A 3 -11.56 13.13 7.51
N MET A 4 -11.90 12.48 8.63
CA MET A 4 -12.55 11.19 8.64
C MET A 4 -13.32 10.96 9.95
N LYS A 5 -14.35 10.14 9.90
CA LYS A 5 -15.00 9.58 11.09
C LYS A 5 -14.23 8.34 11.52
N LYS A 6 -13.93 8.23 12.81
CA LYS A 6 -13.26 7.06 13.35
C LYS A 6 -14.00 6.53 14.57
N PRO A 7 -13.88 5.25 14.93
CA PRO A 7 -14.43 4.73 16.17
C PRO A 7 -13.90 5.49 17.38
N LYS A 8 -14.74 5.64 18.39
CA LYS A 8 -14.35 6.33 19.63
C LYS A 8 -13.18 5.61 20.28
N GLY A 9 -12.16 6.38 20.66
CA GLY A 9 -10.96 5.84 21.31
C GLY A 9 -9.86 5.37 20.35
N TRP A 10 -10.14 5.22 19.06
CA TRP A 10 -9.13 4.80 18.09
C TRP A 10 -8.11 5.91 17.81
N VAL A 11 -6.89 5.48 17.50
CA VAL A 11 -5.74 6.36 17.21
C VAL A 11 -5.63 6.56 15.70
N VAL A 12 -5.23 7.77 15.28
CA VAL A 12 -4.87 8.09 13.89
C VAL A 12 -3.40 8.45 13.85
N GLU A 13 -2.64 7.77 13.04
CA GLU A 13 -1.26 8.11 12.71
C GLU A 13 -1.16 8.45 11.22
N THR A 14 -0.31 9.40 10.89
CA THR A 14 -0.04 9.79 9.51
C THR A 14 1.46 9.97 9.30
N GLY A 15 1.90 9.76 8.08
CA GLY A 15 3.30 9.99 7.69
C GLY A 15 3.41 10.22 6.19
N GLY A 16 4.60 10.64 5.75
CA GLY A 16 4.86 10.95 4.36
C GLY A 16 4.36 12.33 3.94
N SER A 17 4.51 12.63 2.65
CA SER A 17 4.12 13.89 2.05
C SER A 17 3.70 13.71 0.59
N GLY A 18 2.84 14.61 0.09
CA GLY A 18 2.36 14.56 -1.29
C GLY A 18 1.72 13.22 -1.64
N ILE A 19 2.16 12.60 -2.74
CA ILE A 19 1.65 11.29 -3.19
C ILE A 19 2.22 10.10 -2.39
N TYR A 20 3.15 10.32 -1.48
CA TYR A 20 3.70 9.30 -0.59
C TYR A 20 3.04 9.34 0.79
N TYR A 21 1.84 9.89 0.88
CA TYR A 21 1.11 10.05 2.13
C TYR A 21 0.49 8.72 2.59
N ALA A 22 0.64 8.44 3.89
CA ALA A 22 0.08 7.26 4.53
C ALA A 22 -0.78 7.64 5.73
N ILE A 23 -1.83 6.86 5.96
CA ILE A 23 -2.76 6.99 7.09
C ILE A 23 -2.90 5.61 7.73
N ARG A 24 -2.80 5.54 9.05
CA ARG A 24 -3.17 4.38 9.85
C ARG A 24 -4.18 4.78 10.91
N VAL A 25 -5.29 4.04 11.01
CA VAL A 25 -6.30 4.21 12.05
C VAL A 25 -6.50 2.88 12.72
N TYR A 26 -6.32 2.79 14.04
CA TYR A 26 -6.32 1.52 14.73
C TYR A 26 -6.85 1.60 16.17
N ASP A 27 -7.33 0.48 16.68
CA ASP A 27 -7.69 0.30 18.07
C ASP A 27 -6.42 0.17 18.93
N PRO A 28 -6.15 1.08 19.88
CA PRO A 28 -4.95 0.97 20.72
C PRO A 28 -4.95 -0.25 21.66
N ASN A 29 -6.10 -0.88 21.89
CA ASN A 29 -6.21 -2.08 22.70
C ASN A 29 -5.93 -3.37 21.92
N ASP A 30 -6.17 -3.34 20.59
CA ASP A 30 -5.88 -4.44 19.69
C ASP A 30 -5.60 -3.89 18.28
N ASP A 31 -4.35 -3.62 17.99
CA ASP A 31 -3.90 -2.96 16.76
C ASP A 31 -4.04 -3.85 15.49
N ARG A 32 -4.56 -5.06 15.62
CA ARG A 32 -5.05 -5.85 14.49
C ARG A 32 -6.32 -5.26 13.89
N ASN A 33 -7.14 -4.57 14.72
CA ASN A 33 -8.31 -3.83 14.26
C ASN A 33 -7.86 -2.49 13.71
N GLN A 34 -7.67 -2.40 12.39
CA GLN A 34 -7.09 -1.21 11.76
C GLN A 34 -7.49 -1.01 10.31
N ILE A 35 -7.32 0.23 9.88
CA ILE A 35 -7.33 0.67 8.49
C ILE A 35 -5.94 1.23 8.20
N PHE A 36 -5.33 0.78 7.14
CA PHE A 36 -4.10 1.35 6.61
C PHE A 36 -4.31 1.74 5.15
N LEU A 37 -3.91 2.95 4.81
CA LEU A 37 -3.97 3.50 3.46
C LEU A 37 -2.62 4.14 3.13
N MET A 38 -2.13 3.92 1.92
CA MET A 38 -1.01 4.65 1.36
C MET A 38 -1.20 4.83 -0.14
N LEU A 39 -0.92 6.04 -0.64
CA LEU A 39 -1.18 6.37 -2.02
C LEU A 39 -0.23 5.66 -2.98
N LYS A 40 1.06 5.65 -2.63
CA LYS A 40 2.11 5.15 -3.51
C LYS A 40 3.35 4.74 -2.73
N VAL A 41 4.01 3.71 -3.22
CA VAL A 41 5.37 3.31 -2.80
C VAL A 41 6.23 3.01 -4.02
N GLN A 42 7.51 3.40 -3.97
CA GLN A 42 8.54 3.14 -4.99
C GLN A 42 9.93 3.46 -4.44
N PRO A 43 11.04 3.01 -5.08
CA PRO A 43 11.07 2.00 -6.14
C PRO A 43 11.02 0.58 -5.56
N LEU A 44 10.50 -0.38 -6.33
CA LEU A 44 10.63 -1.81 -6.05
C LEU A 44 11.29 -2.46 -7.26
N LEU A 45 12.42 -3.14 -7.05
CA LEU A 45 13.21 -3.69 -8.15
C LEU A 45 12.59 -4.98 -8.69
N LYS A 46 12.81 -5.26 -9.97
CA LYS A 46 12.22 -6.40 -10.66
C LYS A 46 12.84 -7.74 -10.25
N ASN A 47 14.14 -7.75 -9.99
CA ASN A 47 14.88 -8.97 -9.64
C ASN A 47 16.26 -8.64 -9.03
N ASN A 48 16.94 -9.69 -8.57
CA ASN A 48 18.28 -9.56 -7.98
C ASN A 48 19.36 -9.08 -8.98
N ALA A 49 19.21 -9.36 -10.28
CA ALA A 49 20.14 -8.84 -11.29
C ALA A 49 20.03 -7.31 -11.41
N SER A 50 18.80 -6.78 -11.41
CA SER A 50 18.56 -5.33 -11.33
C SER A 50 19.19 -4.72 -10.08
N LYS A 51 19.02 -5.38 -8.92
CA LYS A 51 19.60 -4.91 -7.65
C LYS A 51 21.14 -4.88 -7.70
N SER A 52 21.75 -5.95 -8.19
CA SER A 52 23.20 -6.02 -8.35
C SER A 52 23.74 -4.94 -9.32
N SER A 53 23.02 -4.67 -10.40
CA SER A 53 23.38 -3.61 -11.34
C SER A 53 23.34 -2.23 -10.69
N TRP A 54 22.31 -1.92 -9.89
CA TRP A 54 22.23 -0.68 -9.15
C TRP A 54 23.30 -0.56 -8.07
N GLN A 55 23.64 -1.64 -7.36
CA GLN A 55 24.72 -1.65 -6.37
C GLN A 55 26.09 -1.39 -7.02
N ASN A 56 26.36 -2.01 -8.17
CA ASN A 56 27.57 -1.75 -8.94
C ASN A 56 27.63 -0.29 -9.42
N TYR A 57 26.53 0.21 -9.97
CA TYR A 57 26.45 1.60 -10.43
C TYR A 57 26.66 2.58 -9.28
N TYR A 58 26.03 2.35 -8.13
CA TYR A 58 26.21 3.17 -6.92
C TYR A 58 27.68 3.23 -6.49
N SER A 59 28.40 2.11 -6.50
CA SER A 59 29.83 2.09 -6.16
C SER A 59 30.70 2.84 -7.19
N MET A 60 30.32 2.78 -8.49
CA MET A 60 31.06 3.45 -9.57
C MET A 60 30.78 4.96 -9.66
N SER A 61 29.58 5.39 -9.28
CA SER A 61 29.15 6.80 -9.34
C SER A 61 29.63 7.66 -8.17
N GLY A 62 30.48 7.13 -7.29
CA GLY A 62 30.99 7.83 -6.11
C GLY A 62 29.97 7.95 -4.98
N TYR A 63 29.08 6.98 -4.85
CA TYR A 63 28.12 6.89 -3.76
C TYR A 63 27.08 8.00 -3.73
N ASN A 64 26.50 8.30 -4.89
CA ASN A 64 25.41 9.27 -5.03
C ASN A 64 24.15 8.80 -4.27
N SER A 65 23.49 9.72 -3.56
CA SER A 65 22.32 9.40 -2.72
C SER A 65 21.12 8.86 -3.51
N LEU A 66 20.92 9.31 -4.76
CA LEU A 66 19.84 8.82 -5.61
C LEU A 66 20.10 7.37 -6.05
N ASP A 67 21.36 7.06 -6.40
CA ASP A 67 21.75 5.70 -6.78
C ASP A 67 21.65 4.74 -5.59
N LYS A 68 21.93 5.24 -4.37
CA LYS A 68 21.73 4.50 -3.12
C LYS A 68 20.29 4.07 -2.92
N LEU A 69 19.33 4.96 -3.24
CA LEU A 69 17.91 4.64 -3.17
C LEU A 69 17.57 3.36 -3.96
N PHE A 70 18.09 3.25 -5.18
CA PHE A 70 17.86 2.07 -6.01
C PHE A 70 18.70 0.86 -5.57
N ALA A 71 19.95 1.08 -5.15
CA ALA A 71 20.83 0.01 -4.68
C ALA A 71 20.29 -0.71 -3.44
N ASP A 72 19.61 0.02 -2.55
CA ASP A 72 19.01 -0.50 -1.32
C ASP A 72 17.56 -0.97 -1.51
N ALA A 73 16.89 -0.61 -2.61
CA ALA A 73 15.50 -0.90 -2.84
C ALA A 73 15.17 -2.40 -2.77
N VAL A 74 13.96 -2.70 -2.32
CA VAL A 74 13.47 -4.07 -2.16
C VAL A 74 13.19 -4.69 -3.53
N VAL A 75 13.50 -5.97 -3.68
CA VAL A 75 13.14 -6.76 -4.86
C VAL A 75 11.72 -7.31 -4.69
N LEU A 76 10.85 -7.00 -5.65
CA LEU A 76 9.51 -7.56 -5.79
C LEU A 76 9.51 -8.54 -6.97
N ASP A 77 10.03 -9.73 -6.76
CA ASP A 77 10.16 -10.78 -7.77
C ASP A 77 8.81 -11.38 -8.21
N ASN A 78 7.79 -11.27 -7.34
CA ASN A 78 6.39 -11.57 -7.66
C ASN A 78 5.60 -10.25 -7.73
N PRO A 79 5.48 -9.58 -8.91
CA PRO A 79 4.85 -8.26 -9.05
C PRO A 79 3.32 -8.34 -9.07
N THR A 80 2.76 -8.90 -8.01
CA THR A 80 1.32 -9.04 -7.77
C THR A 80 0.92 -8.39 -6.45
N THR A 81 -0.38 -8.17 -6.26
CA THR A 81 -0.94 -7.72 -4.98
C THR A 81 -0.51 -8.66 -3.84
N GLU A 82 -0.56 -9.97 -4.06
CA GLU A 82 -0.12 -10.96 -3.08
C GLU A 82 1.37 -10.85 -2.77
N GLY A 83 2.23 -10.79 -3.81
CA GLY A 83 3.68 -10.66 -3.63
C GLY A 83 4.07 -9.37 -2.90
N PHE A 84 3.35 -8.27 -3.17
CA PHE A 84 3.54 -7.02 -2.44
C PHE A 84 3.27 -7.20 -0.93
N TYR A 85 2.16 -7.82 -0.54
CA TYR A 85 1.85 -8.03 0.87
C TYR A 85 2.73 -9.08 1.55
N GLN A 86 3.24 -10.05 0.82
CA GLN A 86 4.27 -10.98 1.33
C GLN A 86 5.59 -10.26 1.66
N LYS A 87 5.91 -9.18 0.95
CA LYS A 87 7.09 -8.32 1.15
C LYS A 87 6.81 -7.05 1.97
N PHE A 88 5.61 -6.89 2.50
CA PHE A 88 5.13 -5.66 3.12
C PHE A 88 6.10 -5.11 4.19
N ASN A 89 6.49 -5.94 5.15
CA ASN A 89 7.36 -5.50 6.24
C ASN A 89 8.75 -5.04 5.74
N GLU A 90 9.33 -5.76 4.77
CA GLU A 90 10.61 -5.42 4.16
C GLU A 90 10.52 -4.08 3.43
N ILE A 91 9.47 -3.90 2.62
CA ILE A 91 9.21 -2.67 1.87
C ILE A 91 9.05 -1.47 2.80
N PHE A 92 8.22 -1.59 3.84
CA PHE A 92 7.94 -0.46 4.72
C PHE A 92 9.08 -0.17 5.71
N THR A 93 9.91 -1.14 6.05
CA THR A 93 11.18 -0.93 6.75
C THR A 93 12.13 -0.10 5.89
N PHE A 94 12.28 -0.45 4.62
CA PHE A 94 13.07 0.29 3.65
C PHE A 94 12.55 1.73 3.49
N ILE A 95 11.25 1.92 3.22
CA ILE A 95 10.64 3.25 3.05
C ILE A 95 10.88 4.14 4.28
N LYS A 96 10.70 3.60 5.48
CA LYS A 96 10.93 4.35 6.72
C LYS A 96 12.41 4.74 6.92
N SER A 97 13.33 3.94 6.37
CA SER A 97 14.77 4.19 6.46
C SER A 97 15.26 5.32 5.54
N ILE A 98 14.54 5.54 4.43
CA ILE A 98 14.95 6.51 3.40
C ILE A 98 14.20 7.84 3.46
N ASP A 99 13.02 7.87 4.08
CA ASP A 99 12.18 9.07 4.17
C ASP A 99 11.79 9.38 5.62
N PRO A 100 12.43 10.38 6.25
CA PRO A 100 12.13 10.80 7.62
C PRO A 100 10.69 11.26 7.84
N SER A 101 9.94 11.65 6.79
CA SER A 101 8.55 12.05 6.90
C SER A 101 7.63 10.93 7.39
N PHE A 102 8.08 9.68 7.33
CA PHE A 102 7.40 8.51 7.90
C PHE A 102 7.78 8.20 9.36
N SER A 103 8.56 9.04 10.03
CA SER A 103 8.95 8.82 11.44
C SER A 103 7.77 8.78 12.40
N THR A 104 6.68 9.47 12.07
CA THR A 104 5.48 9.63 12.92
C THR A 104 4.42 8.54 12.75
N ILE A 105 4.58 7.64 11.79
CA ILE A 105 3.65 6.52 11.56
C ILE A 105 4.30 5.19 11.90
N ASN A 106 3.55 4.33 12.59
CA ASN A 106 3.90 2.93 12.78
C ASN A 106 3.17 2.09 11.74
N PHE A 107 3.89 1.60 10.74
CA PHE A 107 3.30 0.73 9.73
C PHE A 107 2.75 -0.56 10.34
N PRO A 108 1.65 -1.11 9.80
CA PRO A 108 1.19 -2.44 10.18
C PRO A 108 2.31 -3.49 10.07
N THR A 109 2.32 -4.47 10.96
CA THR A 109 3.16 -5.65 10.78
C THR A 109 2.32 -6.77 10.18
N ILE A 110 2.73 -7.28 9.04
CA ILE A 110 2.05 -8.33 8.29
C ILE A 110 3.03 -9.49 8.10
N ASN A 111 2.98 -10.46 9.01
CA ASN A 111 3.80 -11.69 8.92
C ASN A 111 2.94 -12.84 8.37
N ASN A 112 3.58 -13.80 7.71
CA ASN A 112 2.92 -15.03 7.25
C ASN A 112 1.64 -14.73 6.44
N PHE A 113 1.71 -13.75 5.53
CA PHE A 113 0.57 -13.40 4.68
C PHE A 113 0.14 -14.61 3.86
N ASN A 114 -1.13 -15.00 4.03
CA ASN A 114 -1.71 -16.15 3.36
C ASN A 114 -3.05 -15.78 2.70
N LYS A 115 -3.04 -15.73 1.38
CA LYS A 115 -4.23 -15.44 0.57
C LYS A 115 -5.26 -16.55 0.72
N LEU A 116 -6.50 -16.18 1.02
CA LEU A 116 -7.65 -17.07 1.08
C LEU A 116 -8.52 -16.95 -0.16
N GLU A 117 -8.79 -15.72 -0.60
CA GLU A 117 -9.68 -15.41 -1.72
C GLU A 117 -9.13 -14.22 -2.51
N GLU A 118 -9.52 -14.14 -3.77
CA GLU A 118 -9.13 -13.08 -4.68
C GLU A 118 -10.35 -12.53 -5.43
N PHE A 119 -10.44 -11.21 -5.57
CA PHE A 119 -11.53 -10.52 -6.22
C PHE A 119 -10.99 -9.46 -7.18
N GLU A 120 -11.77 -9.18 -8.24
CA GLU A 120 -11.43 -8.10 -9.15
C GLU A 120 -11.47 -6.74 -8.46
N SER A 121 -10.44 -5.96 -8.69
CA SER A 121 -10.36 -4.57 -8.24
C SER A 121 -11.08 -3.62 -9.21
N SER A 122 -11.62 -2.53 -8.71
CA SER A 122 -12.02 -1.36 -9.48
C SER A 122 -11.17 -0.12 -9.17
N ALA A 123 -9.96 -0.33 -8.63
CA ALA A 123 -9.00 0.72 -8.34
C ALA A 123 -8.64 1.54 -9.58
N SER A 124 -8.29 2.82 -9.40
CA SER A 124 -8.03 3.75 -10.51
C SER A 124 -6.84 3.35 -11.37
N MET A 125 -5.84 2.71 -10.78
CA MET A 125 -4.63 2.27 -11.49
C MET A 125 -4.78 0.91 -12.18
N LYS A 126 -5.93 0.22 -12.05
CA LYS A 126 -6.17 -1.11 -12.62
C LYS A 126 -5.85 -1.20 -14.12
N SER A 127 -6.20 -0.18 -14.89
CA SER A 127 -6.05 -0.20 -16.36
C SER A 127 -4.59 -0.19 -16.83
N VAL A 128 -3.65 0.23 -15.98
CA VAL A 128 -2.21 0.31 -16.27
C VAL A 128 -1.37 -0.61 -15.39
N ALA A 129 -2.00 -1.28 -14.42
CA ALA A 129 -1.33 -2.19 -13.51
C ALA A 129 -1.03 -3.54 -14.18
N LEU A 130 0.08 -4.16 -13.80
CA LEU A 130 0.36 -5.57 -14.09
C LEU A 130 -0.60 -6.48 -13.31
N ASP A 131 -0.87 -6.09 -12.07
CA ASP A 131 -1.83 -6.74 -11.19
C ASP A 131 -2.50 -5.70 -10.31
N SER A 132 -3.81 -5.85 -10.11
CA SER A 132 -4.61 -5.02 -9.22
C SER A 132 -5.80 -5.84 -8.75
N LYS A 133 -5.70 -6.38 -7.53
CA LYS A 133 -6.70 -7.29 -6.96
C LYS A 133 -7.08 -6.86 -5.55
N VAL A 134 -8.26 -7.26 -5.14
CA VAL A 134 -8.65 -7.26 -3.73
C VAL A 134 -8.48 -8.67 -3.19
N LEU A 135 -7.65 -8.83 -2.18
CA LEU A 135 -7.39 -10.13 -1.57
C LEU A 135 -8.03 -10.19 -0.18
N ARG A 136 -8.71 -11.29 0.11
CA ARG A 136 -8.99 -11.69 1.48
C ARG A 136 -7.84 -12.58 1.95
N ALA A 137 -7.23 -12.26 3.07
CA ALA A 137 -6.06 -12.98 3.57
C ALA A 137 -6.01 -13.01 5.09
N THR A 138 -5.31 -14.01 5.61
CA THR A 138 -4.88 -14.06 7.01
C THR A 138 -3.41 -13.68 7.11
N PHE A 139 -3.02 -13.19 8.29
CA PHE A 139 -1.64 -12.87 8.61
C PHE A 139 -1.43 -12.90 10.13
N ASN A 140 -0.18 -12.76 10.57
CA ASN A 140 0.14 -12.61 11.98
C ASN A 140 0.67 -11.20 12.25
N ASP A 141 0.22 -10.60 13.33
CA ASP A 141 0.71 -9.30 13.81
C ASP A 141 2.15 -9.41 14.40
N LYS A 142 2.67 -8.29 14.91
CA LYS A 142 3.99 -8.22 15.58
C LYS A 142 4.12 -9.12 16.80
N ASN A 143 3.01 -9.54 17.42
CA ASN A 143 2.95 -10.42 18.58
C ASN A 143 2.62 -11.86 18.19
N ASN A 144 2.69 -12.19 16.90
CA ASN A 144 2.33 -13.48 16.32
C ASN A 144 0.87 -13.91 16.57
N LYS A 145 -0.04 -12.93 16.74
CA LYS A 145 -1.47 -13.18 16.84
C LYS A 145 -2.11 -13.16 15.46
N GLU A 146 -2.99 -14.12 15.22
CA GLU A 146 -3.71 -14.21 13.93
C GLU A 146 -4.66 -13.01 13.73
N ALA A 147 -4.65 -12.53 12.51
CA ALA A 147 -5.53 -11.49 11.99
C ALA A 147 -6.06 -11.89 10.62
N GLU A 148 -7.14 -11.28 10.21
CA GLU A 148 -7.75 -11.43 8.90
C GLU A 148 -8.11 -10.06 8.35
N GLY A 149 -8.10 -9.92 7.04
CA GLY A 149 -8.45 -8.65 6.42
C GLY A 149 -8.61 -8.72 4.92
N MET A 150 -8.89 -7.54 4.38
CA MET A 150 -8.94 -7.28 2.95
C MET A 150 -7.81 -6.33 2.57
N PHE A 151 -7.19 -6.65 1.45
CA PHE A 151 -5.96 -6.04 1.00
C PHE A 151 -6.06 -5.67 -0.48
N LEU A 152 -5.71 -4.44 -0.81
CA LEU A 152 -5.63 -3.95 -2.18
C LEU A 152 -4.23 -3.39 -2.43
N ALA A 153 -3.71 -3.64 -3.62
CA ALA A 153 -2.57 -2.92 -4.18
C ALA A 153 -2.62 -3.00 -5.70
N SER A 154 -2.16 -1.96 -6.39
CA SER A 154 -2.02 -1.92 -7.84
C SER A 154 -0.54 -1.84 -8.20
N VAL A 155 0.02 -2.93 -8.72
CA VAL A 155 1.44 -3.01 -9.10
C VAL A 155 1.62 -2.55 -10.54
N VAL A 156 2.37 -1.47 -10.75
CA VAL A 156 2.59 -0.85 -12.06
C VAL A 156 4.05 -0.98 -12.47
N ASN A 157 4.29 -1.42 -13.70
CA ASN A 157 5.64 -1.43 -14.27
C ASN A 157 6.02 -0.02 -14.76
N PHE A 158 7.11 0.51 -14.25
CA PHE A 158 7.65 1.80 -14.71
C PHE A 158 8.72 1.58 -15.78
N GLY A 159 8.25 1.31 -17.00
CA GLY A 159 9.06 1.24 -18.21
C GLY A 159 10.10 0.12 -18.25
N ASN A 160 11.08 0.32 -19.11
CA ASN A 160 12.28 -0.49 -19.24
C ASN A 160 13.50 0.45 -19.22
N ASN A 161 14.53 0.06 -18.52
CA ASN A 161 15.80 0.78 -18.47
C ASN A 161 16.94 -0.24 -18.39
N TYR A 162 17.85 -0.23 -19.37
CA TYR A 162 18.89 -1.25 -19.48
C TYR A 162 20.27 -0.68 -19.11
N MET A 163 20.95 -1.30 -18.13
CA MET A 163 22.34 -1.09 -17.79
C MET A 163 23.13 -2.39 -17.99
N GLY A 164 24.11 -2.39 -18.89
CA GLY A 164 24.90 -3.59 -19.15
C GLY A 164 24.06 -4.81 -19.61
N GLY A 165 22.95 -4.58 -20.31
CA GLY A 165 22.05 -5.64 -20.76
C GLY A 165 21.01 -6.14 -19.70
N VAL A 166 21.06 -5.59 -18.48
CA VAL A 166 20.10 -5.89 -17.40
C VAL A 166 19.02 -4.82 -17.38
N ASP A 167 17.74 -5.23 -17.33
CA ASP A 167 16.62 -4.29 -17.10
C ASP A 167 16.66 -3.81 -15.63
N THR A 168 16.96 -2.53 -15.45
CA THR A 168 17.06 -1.84 -14.17
C THR A 168 15.87 -0.95 -13.86
N ALA A 169 14.82 -0.99 -14.69
CA ALA A 169 13.55 -0.36 -14.36
C ALA A 169 12.92 -1.00 -13.11
N TYR A 170 11.87 -0.40 -12.60
CA TYR A 170 11.29 -0.76 -11.29
C TYR A 170 9.77 -0.79 -11.35
N TYR A 171 9.18 -1.35 -10.30
CA TYR A 171 7.74 -1.27 -10.06
C TYR A 171 7.40 -0.12 -9.12
N MET A 172 6.22 0.44 -9.34
CA MET A 172 5.53 1.33 -8.43
C MET A 172 4.25 0.63 -7.95
N VAL A 173 3.90 0.80 -6.69
CA VAL A 173 2.66 0.24 -6.15
C VAL A 173 1.78 1.38 -5.68
N TYR A 174 0.54 1.38 -6.16
CA TYR A 174 -0.50 2.37 -5.87
C TYR A 174 -1.68 1.73 -5.17
N ASP A 175 -2.63 2.55 -4.71
CA ASP A 175 -3.91 2.12 -4.14
C ASP A 175 -3.74 1.14 -2.96
N ILE A 176 -2.69 1.34 -2.15
CA ILE A 176 -2.36 0.41 -1.06
C ILE A 176 -3.37 0.58 0.06
N MET A 177 -4.12 -0.47 0.35
CA MET A 177 -5.13 -0.49 1.41
C MET A 177 -5.13 -1.83 2.14
N ALA A 178 -5.16 -1.77 3.46
CA ALA A 178 -5.42 -2.92 4.32
C ALA A 178 -6.50 -2.57 5.34
N ILE A 179 -7.54 -3.39 5.41
CA ILE A 179 -8.63 -3.31 6.39
C ILE A 179 -8.60 -4.61 7.15
N THR A 180 -8.25 -4.58 8.42
CA THR A 180 -7.98 -5.80 9.16
C THR A 180 -8.64 -5.82 10.54
N SER A 181 -8.78 -7.00 11.09
CA SER A 181 -9.15 -7.23 12.49
C SER A 181 -8.55 -8.54 13.01
N ALA A 182 -8.74 -8.81 14.29
CA ALA A 182 -8.56 -10.16 14.80
C ALA A 182 -9.36 -11.17 13.96
N LYS A 183 -8.78 -12.33 13.64
CA LYS A 183 -9.33 -13.31 12.68
C LYS A 183 -10.80 -13.63 12.89
N ASP A 184 -11.21 -13.85 14.12
CA ASP A 184 -12.60 -14.23 14.45
C ASP A 184 -13.55 -13.03 14.62
N LYS A 185 -13.06 -11.81 14.39
CA LYS A 185 -13.78 -10.55 14.62
C LYS A 185 -13.99 -9.71 13.35
N PHE A 186 -13.46 -10.14 12.23
CA PHE A 186 -13.53 -9.35 11.00
C PHE A 186 -14.96 -9.00 10.58
N ILE A 187 -15.89 -9.94 10.72
CA ILE A 187 -17.32 -9.72 10.41
C ILE A 187 -17.93 -8.65 11.32
N ASP A 188 -17.58 -8.67 12.61
CA ASP A 188 -18.13 -7.72 13.60
C ASP A 188 -17.65 -6.29 13.36
N TYR A 189 -16.39 -6.12 12.90
CA TYR A 189 -15.77 -4.82 12.68
C TYR A 189 -15.96 -4.25 11.29
N LYS A 190 -16.31 -5.07 10.30
CA LYS A 190 -16.35 -4.64 8.89
C LYS A 190 -17.15 -3.35 8.67
N ASP A 191 -18.37 -3.25 9.19
CA ASP A 191 -19.24 -2.09 8.94
C ASP A 191 -18.68 -0.81 9.55
N ILE A 192 -18.04 -0.90 10.71
CA ILE A 192 -17.38 0.22 11.37
C ILE A 192 -16.18 0.68 10.58
N LEU A 193 -15.34 -0.27 10.14
CA LEU A 193 -14.16 0.00 9.32
C LEU A 193 -14.56 0.64 7.98
N LEU A 194 -15.64 0.17 7.39
CA LEU A 194 -16.20 0.64 6.16
C LEU A 194 -16.76 2.07 6.28
N GLN A 195 -17.52 2.36 7.32
CA GLN A 195 -18.02 3.72 7.58
C GLN A 195 -16.87 4.71 7.78
N SER A 196 -15.78 4.26 8.41
CA SER A 196 -14.60 5.10 8.60
C SER A 196 -13.95 5.45 7.26
N ILE A 197 -13.72 4.47 6.39
CA ILE A 197 -13.13 4.67 5.05
C ILE A 197 -14.01 5.57 4.20
N ASN A 198 -15.31 5.30 4.14
CA ASN A 198 -16.27 6.10 3.35
C ASN A 198 -16.38 7.55 3.82
N SER A 199 -15.92 7.84 5.02
CA SER A 199 -15.92 9.19 5.57
C SER A 199 -14.63 9.96 5.32
N ILE A 200 -13.64 9.36 4.67
CA ILE A 200 -12.38 10.05 4.36
C ILE A 200 -12.66 11.10 3.28
N ASP A 201 -12.34 12.35 3.62
CA ASP A 201 -12.44 13.49 2.72
C ASP A 201 -11.12 14.27 2.74
N PHE A 202 -10.47 14.35 1.59
CA PHE A 202 -9.22 15.09 1.44
C PHE A 202 -9.50 16.56 1.18
N ASN A 203 -8.83 17.43 1.93
CA ASN A 203 -8.92 18.86 1.75
C ASN A 203 -8.52 19.26 0.32
N SER A 204 -9.42 19.95 -0.39
CA SER A 204 -9.25 20.32 -1.80
C SER A 204 -8.00 21.18 -2.04
N SER A 205 -7.63 22.06 -1.10
CA SER A 205 -6.41 22.86 -1.20
C SER A 205 -5.14 22.01 -1.07
N TYR A 206 -5.17 20.96 -0.25
CA TYR A 206 -4.05 19.99 -0.16
C TYR A 206 -3.94 19.19 -1.45
N VAL A 207 -5.07 18.72 -1.98
CA VAL A 207 -5.12 18.00 -3.26
C VAL A 207 -4.57 18.88 -4.39
N GLN A 208 -5.05 20.14 -4.51
CA GLN A 208 -4.59 21.04 -5.54
C GLN A 208 -3.09 21.36 -5.44
N LYS A 209 -2.60 21.66 -4.24
CA LYS A 209 -1.16 21.89 -4.01
C LYS A 209 -0.32 20.67 -4.41
N THR A 210 -0.77 19.48 -4.08
CA THR A 210 -0.03 18.23 -4.42
C THR A 210 -0.05 17.98 -5.94
N ILE A 211 -1.13 18.40 -6.64
CA ILE A 211 -1.19 18.37 -8.12
C ILE A 211 -0.22 19.40 -8.70
N ASP A 212 -0.19 20.61 -8.15
CA ASP A 212 0.65 21.69 -8.63
C ASP A 212 2.15 21.40 -8.40
N ASP A 213 2.48 20.77 -7.27
CA ASP A 213 3.84 20.35 -6.90
C ASP A 213 4.30 19.07 -7.66
N GLY A 214 3.40 18.39 -8.34
CA GLY A 214 3.64 17.12 -9.02
C GLY A 214 3.21 17.12 -10.50
N ASN A 215 3.61 16.08 -11.21
CA ASN A 215 3.22 15.88 -12.60
C ASN A 215 1.85 15.16 -12.74
N ALA A 216 1.40 14.88 -13.97
CA ALA A 216 0.10 14.30 -14.28
C ALA A 216 -0.23 12.98 -13.53
N GLN A 217 0.76 12.22 -13.08
CA GLN A 217 0.56 11.00 -12.29
C GLN A 217 0.00 11.29 -10.89
N THR A 218 0.29 12.47 -10.35
CA THR A 218 -0.25 12.95 -9.07
C THR A 218 -1.76 13.12 -9.11
N LYS A 219 -2.31 13.57 -10.23
CA LYS A 219 -3.76 13.71 -10.40
C LYS A 219 -4.50 12.38 -10.28
N GLN A 220 -3.95 11.32 -10.87
CA GLN A 220 -4.52 9.97 -10.79
C GLN A 220 -4.43 9.37 -9.39
N ALA A 221 -3.31 9.61 -8.68
CA ALA A 221 -3.15 9.14 -7.30
C ALA A 221 -4.04 9.91 -6.31
N LEU A 222 -4.41 11.14 -6.62
CA LEU A 222 -5.26 11.99 -5.77
C LEU A 222 -6.77 11.84 -6.05
N GLU A 223 -7.15 11.16 -7.11
CA GLU A 223 -8.47 10.55 -7.22
C GLU A 223 -8.64 9.40 -6.19
N LEU A 224 -7.84 9.45 -5.12
CA LEU A 224 -7.77 8.44 -4.09
C LEU A 224 -9.12 8.23 -3.40
N SER A 225 -9.87 9.29 -3.13
CA SER A 225 -11.20 9.12 -2.55
C SER A 225 -12.10 8.31 -3.48
N ALA A 226 -12.00 8.54 -4.80
CA ALA A 226 -12.71 7.74 -5.80
C ALA A 226 -12.12 6.34 -5.94
N SER A 227 -10.79 6.19 -5.81
CA SER A 227 -10.11 4.89 -5.86
C SER A 227 -10.40 4.06 -4.62
N VAL A 228 -10.36 4.67 -3.44
CA VAL A 228 -10.74 4.03 -2.17
C VAL A 228 -12.22 3.63 -2.22
N GLN A 229 -13.10 4.53 -2.70
CA GLN A 229 -14.52 4.23 -2.86
C GLN A 229 -14.74 3.04 -3.83
N LYS A 230 -14.10 3.04 -4.99
CA LYS A 230 -14.20 1.97 -5.98
C LYS A 230 -13.61 0.64 -5.48
N ALA A 231 -12.47 0.69 -4.82
CA ALA A 231 -11.86 -0.48 -4.20
C ALA A 231 -12.78 -1.07 -3.13
N PHE A 232 -13.42 -0.20 -2.38
CA PHE A 232 -14.42 -0.53 -1.40
C PHE A 232 -15.68 -1.14 -2.01
N ASP A 233 -16.23 -0.56 -3.06
CA ASP A 233 -17.39 -1.11 -3.78
C ASP A 233 -17.08 -2.51 -4.33
N SER A 234 -15.86 -2.73 -4.82
CA SER A 234 -15.42 -4.07 -5.25
C SER A 234 -15.37 -5.07 -4.10
N TYR A 235 -14.90 -4.62 -2.95
CA TYR A 235 -14.91 -5.42 -1.73
C TYR A 235 -16.33 -5.79 -1.30
N MET A 236 -17.24 -4.80 -1.24
CA MET A 236 -18.61 -5.04 -0.83
C MET A 236 -19.34 -5.98 -1.79
N ASN A 237 -19.16 -5.78 -3.09
CA ASN A 237 -19.74 -6.68 -4.11
C ASN A 237 -19.22 -8.12 -3.95
N ALA A 238 -17.94 -8.30 -3.67
CA ALA A 238 -17.36 -9.61 -3.43
C ALA A 238 -17.91 -10.25 -2.15
N TRP A 239 -18.05 -9.46 -1.09
CA TRP A 239 -18.65 -9.91 0.17
C TRP A 239 -20.13 -10.26 0.05
N GLU A 240 -20.95 -9.42 -0.60
CA GLU A 240 -22.36 -9.68 -0.81
C GLU A 240 -22.62 -10.93 -1.67
N ASN A 241 -21.78 -11.13 -2.70
CA ASN A 241 -21.88 -12.33 -3.53
C ASN A 241 -21.59 -13.60 -2.72
N ARG A 242 -20.66 -13.53 -1.78
CA ARG A 242 -20.35 -14.65 -0.88
C ARG A 242 -21.51 -14.93 0.09
N SER A 243 -22.12 -13.90 0.70
CA SER A 243 -23.24 -14.07 1.65
C SER A 243 -24.51 -14.60 1.00
N LYS A 244 -24.63 -14.52 -0.33
CA LYS A 244 -25.75 -15.11 -1.09
C LYS A 244 -25.51 -16.58 -1.47
N THR A 245 -24.31 -17.10 -1.28
CA THR A 245 -23.93 -18.48 -1.64
C THR A 245 -23.98 -19.42 -0.43
N TYR A 246 -24.28 -18.91 0.75
CA TYR A 246 -24.56 -19.63 1.99
C TYR A 246 -25.99 -19.31 2.48
#